data_6a66c3af3c0b16dd798eaa46bae5d9ea
#
_entry.id   6a66c3af3c0b16dd798eaa46bae5d9ea
#
_cell.length_a   1.000
_cell.length_b   1.000
_cell.length_c   1.000
_cell.angle_alpha   90.00
_cell.angle_beta   90.00
_cell.angle_gamma   90.00
#
_symmetry.space_group_name_H-M   'P 1'
#
loop_
_entity.id
_entity.type
_entity.pdbx_description
1 polymer ?
#
loop_
_entity_poly.entity_id
_entity_poly.type
_entity_poly.pdbx_seq_one_letter_code
_entity_poly.pdbx_strand_id
1 'polypeptide(L)'
;GGLSPQNRYILPSFVERTSYGVKESNPYNKMFEDRIIFLGVQIDDASANDVMAQLLVLESADPDRDIIMYINSPGGSFTALTAIYDTMQYVRPDIQTVCMGQAASAAAVLLAAGTPGKRLALPNARILIHQPSIEGSHGTGSDLEIQAREILRIRGQLEDLLVKHSKR
;
A
#
# COMPACT_ATOMS: atom_id res chain seq x y z
N GLY A 1 23.60 21.21 6.73
CA GLY A 1 23.27 19.92 6.18
C GLY A 1 22.42 20.03 4.92
N GLY A 2 22.88 19.44 3.84
CA GLY A 2 22.11 19.42 2.60
C GLY A 2 20.86 18.55 2.71
N LEU A 3 19.82 18.93 1.99
CA LEU A 3 18.63 18.11 1.86
C LEU A 3 19.00 16.82 1.13
N SER A 4 18.43 15.69 1.57
CA SER A 4 18.58 14.44 0.83
C SER A 4 17.95 14.59 -0.57
N PRO A 5 18.35 13.75 -1.55
CA PRO A 5 17.72 13.81 -2.87
C PRO A 5 16.20 13.71 -2.84
N GLN A 6 15.65 12.95 -1.90
CA GLN A 6 14.22 12.82 -1.75
C GLN A 6 13.54 14.11 -1.28
N ASN A 7 14.27 14.95 -0.52
CA ASN A 7 13.74 16.20 -0.01
C ASN A 7 13.90 17.36 -0.99
N ARG A 8 14.55 17.13 -2.15
CA ARG A 8 14.70 18.15 -3.20
C ARG A 8 13.47 18.28 -4.07
N TYR A 9 12.62 17.28 -4.06
CA TYR A 9 11.40 17.32 -4.84
C TYR A 9 10.36 18.16 -4.11
N ILE A 10 9.87 19.19 -4.77
CA ILE A 10 8.80 20.04 -4.25
C ILE A 10 7.50 19.50 -4.82
N LEU A 11 6.59 19.09 -3.94
CA LEU A 11 5.28 18.62 -4.37
C LEU A 11 4.52 19.74 -5.06
N PRO A 12 4.05 19.56 -6.31
CA PRO A 12 3.30 20.58 -6.99
C PRO A 12 1.96 20.84 -6.29
N SER A 13 1.61 22.10 -6.16
CA SER A 13 0.30 22.51 -5.67
C SER A 13 -0.48 23.17 -6.78
N PHE A 14 -1.79 23.22 -6.63
CA PHE A 14 -2.69 23.87 -7.56
C PHE A 14 -3.83 24.52 -6.78
N VAL A 15 -4.53 25.43 -7.46
CA VAL A 15 -5.62 26.18 -6.86
C VAL A 15 -6.94 25.70 -7.47
N GLU A 16 -7.90 25.37 -6.62
CA GLU A 16 -9.25 25.01 -7.04
C GLU A 16 -10.25 26.09 -6.61
N ARG A 17 -11.20 26.37 -7.48
CA ARG A 17 -12.35 27.19 -7.11
C ARG A 17 -13.43 26.28 -6.53
N THR A 18 -13.90 26.63 -5.33
CA THR A 18 -15.00 25.93 -4.67
C THR A 18 -16.15 26.90 -4.45
N SER A 19 -17.30 26.40 -4.04
CA SER A 19 -18.45 27.25 -3.68
C SER A 19 -18.17 28.18 -2.51
N TYR A 20 -17.12 27.91 -1.73
CA TYR A 20 -16.73 28.72 -0.58
C TYR A 20 -15.53 29.62 -0.84
N GLY A 21 -15.00 29.65 -2.08
CA GLY A 21 -13.86 30.47 -2.44
C GLY A 21 -12.77 29.65 -3.13
N VAL A 22 -11.53 30.08 -2.94
CA VAL A 22 -10.35 29.46 -3.55
C VAL A 22 -9.64 28.60 -2.53
N LYS A 23 -9.29 27.38 -2.94
CA LYS A 23 -8.61 26.38 -2.10
C LYS A 23 -7.32 25.96 -2.76
N GLU A 24 -6.22 26.03 -2.01
CA GLU A 24 -4.96 25.45 -2.44
C GLU A 24 -4.97 23.94 -2.14
N SER A 25 -4.52 23.14 -3.08
CA SER A 25 -4.47 21.70 -2.93
C SER A 25 -3.22 21.13 -3.58
N ASN A 26 -2.93 19.87 -3.33
CA ASN A 26 -1.89 19.11 -3.99
C ASN A 26 -2.45 17.76 -4.45
N PRO A 27 -1.72 17.01 -5.32
CA PRO A 27 -2.25 15.74 -5.82
C PRO A 27 -2.62 14.74 -4.73
N TYR A 28 -1.87 14.66 -3.63
CA TYR A 28 -2.18 13.71 -2.56
C TYR A 28 -3.46 14.08 -1.83
N ASN A 29 -3.66 15.38 -1.53
CA ASN A 29 -4.89 15.84 -0.90
C ASN A 29 -6.08 15.59 -1.81
N LYS A 30 -5.91 15.83 -3.12
CA LYS A 30 -6.98 15.63 -4.09
C LYS A 30 -7.35 14.15 -4.21
N MET A 31 -6.38 13.26 -4.27
CA MET A 31 -6.64 11.82 -4.27
C MET A 31 -7.36 11.39 -3.01
N PHE A 32 -6.93 11.89 -1.85
CA PHE A 32 -7.56 11.55 -0.58
C PHE A 32 -9.03 11.97 -0.53
N GLU A 33 -9.39 13.12 -1.08
CA GLU A 33 -10.78 13.54 -1.18
C GLU A 33 -11.61 12.52 -1.98
N ASP A 34 -11.02 11.86 -2.95
CA ASP A 34 -11.67 10.83 -3.78
C ASP A 34 -11.48 9.41 -3.21
N ARG A 35 -11.11 9.29 -1.95
CA ARG A 35 -10.92 8.03 -1.22
C ARG A 35 -9.77 7.19 -1.77
N ILE A 36 -8.73 7.85 -2.23
CA ILE A 36 -7.55 7.21 -2.78
C ILE A 36 -6.36 7.43 -1.85
N ILE A 37 -5.67 6.34 -1.53
CA ILE A 37 -4.40 6.35 -0.79
C ILE A 37 -3.30 5.96 -1.77
N PHE A 38 -2.24 6.76 -1.85
CA PHE A 38 -1.11 6.45 -2.71
C PHE A 38 0.10 6.06 -1.85
N LEU A 39 0.46 4.78 -1.88
CA LEU A 39 1.64 4.26 -1.19
C LEU A 39 2.79 4.18 -2.21
N GLY A 40 3.52 5.29 -2.34
CA GLY A 40 4.59 5.44 -3.32
C GLY A 40 5.98 5.55 -2.70
N VAL A 41 6.17 5.01 -1.50
CA VAL A 41 7.42 5.12 -0.75
C VAL A 41 7.78 3.79 -0.11
N GLN A 42 8.98 3.71 0.45
CA GLN A 42 9.38 2.59 1.28
C GLN A 42 8.47 2.48 2.51
N ILE A 43 8.16 1.26 2.90
CA ILE A 43 7.30 0.99 4.06
C ILE A 43 8.16 1.02 5.32
N ASP A 44 7.94 2.04 6.14
CA ASP A 44 8.55 2.21 7.45
C ASP A 44 7.47 2.63 8.45
N ASP A 45 7.86 2.90 9.71
CA ASP A 45 6.88 3.26 10.73
C ASP A 45 6.15 4.55 10.39
N ALA A 46 6.83 5.53 9.81
CA ALA A 46 6.21 6.80 9.45
C ALA A 46 5.19 6.64 8.34
N SER A 47 5.56 5.97 7.24
CA SER A 47 4.63 5.74 6.12
C SER A 47 3.48 4.83 6.54
N ALA A 48 3.74 3.85 7.41
CA ALA A 48 2.69 2.98 7.93
C ALA A 48 1.66 3.77 8.74
N ASN A 49 2.12 4.65 9.64
CA ASN A 49 1.22 5.48 10.43
C ASN A 49 0.37 6.39 9.54
N ASP A 50 0.94 6.95 8.49
CA ASP A 50 0.21 7.81 7.55
C ASP A 50 -0.89 7.01 6.83
N VAL A 51 -0.58 5.82 6.34
CA VAL A 51 -1.56 4.97 5.66
C VAL A 51 -2.67 4.54 6.61
N MET A 52 -2.31 4.13 7.83
CA MET A 52 -3.28 3.72 8.85
C MET A 52 -4.22 4.86 9.20
N ALA A 53 -3.69 6.06 9.41
CA ALA A 53 -4.50 7.24 9.71
C ALA A 53 -5.47 7.55 8.57
N GLN A 54 -5.01 7.48 7.33
CA GLN A 54 -5.87 7.70 6.16
C GLN A 54 -6.98 6.66 6.07
N LEU A 55 -6.67 5.38 6.30
CA LEU A 55 -7.68 4.32 6.30
C LEU A 55 -8.76 4.57 7.35
N LEU A 56 -8.35 4.93 8.56
CA LEU A 56 -9.28 5.18 9.66
C LEU A 56 -10.16 6.41 9.40
N VAL A 57 -9.60 7.47 8.84
CA VAL A 57 -10.36 8.69 8.50
C VAL A 57 -11.36 8.40 7.38
N LEU A 58 -10.94 7.66 6.35
CA LEU A 58 -11.84 7.32 5.24
C LEU A 58 -12.98 6.41 5.68
N GLU A 59 -12.71 5.46 6.57
CA GLU A 59 -13.77 4.65 7.16
C GLU A 59 -14.77 5.51 7.92
N SER A 60 -14.28 6.43 8.74
CA SER A 60 -15.13 7.32 9.52
C SER A 60 -15.98 8.22 8.63
N ALA A 61 -15.44 8.68 7.52
CA ALA A 61 -16.17 9.56 6.59
C ALA A 61 -17.30 8.83 5.88
N ASP A 62 -17.07 7.60 5.43
CA ASP A 62 -18.09 6.77 4.79
C ASP A 62 -17.67 5.30 4.89
N PRO A 63 -18.27 4.52 5.81
CA PRO A 63 -17.88 3.12 6.01
C PRO A 63 -18.35 2.19 4.91
N ASP A 64 -19.19 2.64 3.99
CA ASP A 64 -19.81 1.78 2.98
C ASP A 64 -19.22 1.95 1.58
N ARG A 65 -18.36 2.94 1.38
CA ARG A 65 -17.72 3.17 0.08
C ARG A 65 -16.33 2.57 0.04
N ASP A 66 -15.97 2.04 -1.12
CA ASP A 66 -14.63 1.47 -1.35
C ASP A 66 -13.54 2.52 -1.18
N ILE A 67 -12.40 2.03 -0.73
CA ILE A 67 -11.14 2.77 -0.70
C ILE A 67 -10.25 2.21 -1.79
N ILE A 68 -9.54 3.07 -2.52
CA ILE A 68 -8.57 2.64 -3.52
C ILE A 68 -7.17 2.90 -2.98
N MET A 69 -6.32 1.88 -3.01
CA MET A 69 -4.92 2.02 -2.62
C MET A 69 -4.04 1.72 -3.83
N TYR A 70 -3.36 2.75 -4.33
CA TYR A 70 -2.32 2.60 -5.34
C TYR A 70 -1.00 2.27 -4.66
N ILE A 71 -0.28 1.29 -5.19
CA ILE A 71 0.96 0.79 -4.60
C ILE A 71 2.08 0.86 -5.64
N ASN A 72 3.11 1.62 -5.31
CA ASN A 72 4.37 1.67 -6.04
C ASN A 72 5.49 1.75 -5.00
N SER A 73 5.91 0.60 -4.49
CA SER A 73 6.81 0.55 -3.33
C SER A 73 7.80 -0.59 -3.43
N PRO A 74 9.07 -0.35 -3.05
CA PRO A 74 10.07 -1.41 -2.96
C PRO A 74 9.90 -2.31 -1.74
N GLY A 75 8.92 -2.04 -0.88
CA GLY A 75 8.73 -2.76 0.36
C GLY A 75 9.37 -2.05 1.55
N GLY A 76 9.77 -2.81 2.55
CA GLY A 76 10.41 -2.24 3.74
C GLY A 76 10.23 -3.12 4.98
N SER A 77 9.95 -2.48 6.11
CA SER A 77 9.84 -3.12 7.41
C SER A 77 8.65 -4.07 7.48
N PHE A 78 8.88 -5.27 7.95
CA PHE A 78 7.82 -6.26 8.14
C PHE A 78 6.86 -5.84 9.28
N THR A 79 7.37 -5.24 10.33
CA THR A 79 6.52 -4.74 11.43
C THR A 79 5.58 -3.64 10.95
N ALA A 80 6.10 -2.70 10.16
CA ALA A 80 5.28 -1.65 9.57
C ALA A 80 4.25 -2.22 8.60
N LEU A 81 4.64 -3.24 7.82
CA LEU A 81 3.71 -3.96 6.95
C LEU A 81 2.54 -4.54 7.73
N THR A 82 2.79 -5.25 8.83
CA THR A 82 1.72 -5.89 9.58
C THR A 82 0.75 -4.87 10.17
N ALA A 83 1.24 -3.70 10.55
CA ALA A 83 0.39 -2.62 11.04
C ALA A 83 -0.60 -2.14 9.96
N ILE A 84 -0.12 -1.94 8.74
CA ILE A 84 -0.99 -1.58 7.61
C ILE A 84 -1.95 -2.72 7.28
N TYR A 85 -1.42 -3.93 7.19
CA TYR A 85 -2.20 -5.13 6.87
C TYR A 85 -3.38 -5.29 7.84
N ASP A 86 -3.11 -5.24 9.13
CA ASP A 86 -4.14 -5.40 10.14
C ASP A 86 -5.19 -4.29 10.03
N THR A 87 -4.77 -3.07 9.77
CA THR A 87 -5.69 -1.94 9.60
C THR A 87 -6.58 -2.14 8.36
N MET A 88 -6.01 -2.63 7.26
CA MET A 88 -6.78 -2.94 6.05
C MET A 88 -7.85 -3.99 6.31
N GLN A 89 -7.55 -4.98 7.14
CA GLN A 89 -8.52 -6.01 7.50
C GLN A 89 -9.56 -5.52 8.52
N TYR A 90 -9.17 -4.58 9.36
CA TYR A 90 -10.01 -4.04 10.43
C TYR A 90 -11.10 -3.09 9.92
N VAL A 91 -10.79 -2.25 8.94
CA VAL A 91 -11.74 -1.24 8.44
C VAL A 91 -12.86 -1.92 7.65
N ARG A 92 -14.04 -1.32 7.70
CA ARG A 92 -15.23 -1.88 7.06
C ARG A 92 -15.24 -1.75 5.53
N PRO A 93 -14.82 -0.63 4.92
CA PRO A 93 -14.84 -0.51 3.47
C PRO A 93 -13.99 -1.58 2.80
N ASP A 94 -14.43 -2.04 1.62
CA ASP A 94 -13.58 -2.82 0.74
C ASP A 94 -12.42 -1.96 0.27
N ILE A 95 -11.26 -2.59 0.09
CA ILE A 95 -10.07 -1.90 -0.37
C ILE A 95 -9.64 -2.49 -1.71
N GLN A 96 -9.76 -1.69 -2.75
CA GLN A 96 -9.21 -2.02 -4.05
C GLN A 96 -7.73 -1.67 -4.06
N THR A 97 -6.88 -2.65 -4.37
CA THR A 97 -5.44 -2.42 -4.48
C THR A 97 -5.01 -2.46 -5.93
N VAL A 98 -4.17 -1.52 -6.32
CA VAL A 98 -3.69 -1.40 -7.71
C VAL A 98 -2.17 -1.23 -7.67
N CYS A 99 -1.45 -2.18 -8.24
CA CYS A 99 0.00 -2.06 -8.39
C CYS A 99 0.33 -1.27 -9.66
N MET A 100 1.11 -0.22 -9.49
CA MET A 100 1.72 0.51 -10.60
C MET A 100 3.22 0.65 -10.33
N GLY A 101 4.04 0.50 -11.35
CA GLY A 101 5.48 0.46 -11.16
C GLY A 101 5.92 -0.86 -10.55
N GLN A 102 5.99 -0.93 -9.23
CA GLN A 102 6.37 -2.17 -8.56
C GLN A 102 5.66 -2.34 -7.22
N ALA A 103 5.51 -3.58 -6.83
CA ALA A 103 5.17 -3.96 -5.46
C ALA A 103 6.13 -5.10 -5.08
N ALA A 104 7.11 -4.78 -4.25
CA ALA A 104 8.15 -5.71 -3.88
C ALA A 104 8.08 -6.05 -2.39
N SER A 105 8.32 -7.31 -2.03
CA SER A 105 8.42 -7.77 -0.64
C SER A 105 7.16 -7.39 0.16
N ALA A 106 7.30 -6.57 1.19
CA ALA A 106 6.18 -6.12 2.03
C ALA A 106 5.06 -5.45 1.22
N ALA A 107 5.40 -4.71 0.15
CA ALA A 107 4.40 -4.07 -0.70
C ALA A 107 3.59 -5.10 -1.50
N ALA A 108 4.20 -6.22 -1.89
CA ALA A 108 3.47 -7.30 -2.54
C ALA A 108 2.43 -7.93 -1.61
N VAL A 109 2.74 -8.00 -0.32
CA VAL A 109 1.78 -8.45 0.71
C VAL A 109 0.58 -7.52 0.76
N LEU A 110 0.80 -6.22 0.76
CA LEU A 110 -0.29 -5.25 0.80
C LEU A 110 -1.16 -5.30 -0.45
N LEU A 111 -0.56 -5.51 -1.61
CA LEU A 111 -1.32 -5.73 -2.84
C LEU A 111 -2.26 -6.92 -2.70
N ALA A 112 -1.74 -8.03 -2.17
CA ALA A 112 -2.51 -9.25 -1.95
C ALA A 112 -3.56 -9.09 -0.83
N ALA A 113 -3.37 -8.14 0.08
CA ALA A 113 -4.29 -7.88 1.18
C ALA A 113 -5.55 -7.13 0.76
N GLY A 114 -5.60 -6.63 -0.47
CA GLY A 114 -6.81 -6.02 -1.00
C GLY A 114 -8.00 -6.98 -1.02
N THR A 115 -9.19 -6.42 -1.09
CA THR A 115 -10.43 -7.21 -1.12
C THR A 115 -10.41 -8.17 -2.31
N PRO A 116 -10.72 -9.46 -2.11
CA PRO A 116 -10.76 -10.43 -3.21
C PRO A 116 -11.65 -9.96 -4.36
N GLY A 117 -11.12 -10.06 -5.58
CA GLY A 117 -11.80 -9.58 -6.78
C GLY A 117 -11.57 -8.09 -7.07
N LYS A 118 -10.92 -7.36 -6.16
CA LYS A 118 -10.66 -5.93 -6.30
C LYS A 118 -9.16 -5.61 -6.29
N ARG A 119 -8.33 -6.57 -6.65
CA ARG A 119 -6.87 -6.43 -6.71
C ARG A 119 -6.44 -6.40 -8.16
N LEU A 120 -5.68 -5.38 -8.54
CA LEU A 120 -5.28 -5.12 -9.91
C LEU A 120 -3.78 -4.87 -10.00
N ALA A 121 -3.20 -5.17 -11.16
CA ALA A 121 -1.85 -4.75 -11.50
C ALA A 121 -1.87 -4.18 -12.91
N LEU A 122 -1.21 -3.04 -13.11
CA LEU A 122 -1.10 -2.47 -14.45
C LEU A 122 -0.18 -3.35 -15.31
N PRO A 123 -0.34 -3.34 -16.65
CA PRO A 123 0.32 -4.34 -17.51
C PRO A 123 1.84 -4.42 -17.39
N ASN A 124 2.52 -3.32 -17.08
CA ASN A 124 3.96 -3.27 -16.96
C ASN A 124 4.44 -3.23 -15.50
N ALA A 125 3.52 -3.41 -14.55
CA ALA A 125 3.89 -3.42 -13.14
C ALA A 125 4.67 -4.70 -12.80
N ARG A 126 5.60 -4.56 -11.85
CA ARG A 126 6.45 -5.67 -11.39
C ARG A 126 6.03 -6.05 -9.97
N ILE A 127 5.77 -7.33 -9.78
CA ILE A 127 5.45 -7.87 -8.46
C ILE A 127 6.58 -8.82 -8.08
N LEU A 128 7.31 -8.48 -7.01
CA LEU A 128 8.48 -9.21 -6.58
C LEU A 128 8.27 -9.75 -5.17
N ILE A 129 8.37 -11.06 -5.02
CA ILE A 129 8.28 -11.71 -3.73
C ILE A 129 9.67 -12.22 -3.38
N HIS A 130 10.22 -11.67 -2.28
CA HIS A 130 11.50 -12.14 -1.75
C HIS A 130 11.23 -13.00 -0.54
N GLN A 131 11.93 -14.14 -0.46
CA GLN A 131 11.93 -14.90 0.78
C GLN A 131 12.80 -14.16 1.80
N PRO A 132 12.37 -14.07 3.07
CA PRO A 132 13.22 -13.48 4.08
C PRO A 132 14.50 -14.28 4.18
N SER A 133 15.62 -13.56 4.22
CA SER A 133 16.91 -14.18 4.46
C SER A 133 16.93 -14.75 5.87
N ILE A 134 17.25 -16.04 6.00
CA ILE A 134 17.46 -16.67 7.32
C ILE A 134 18.73 -16.11 7.96
N GLU A 135 19.70 -15.74 7.14
CA GLU A 135 20.92 -15.08 7.60
C GLU A 135 20.58 -13.63 7.99
N GLY A 136 20.85 -13.27 9.20
CA GLY A 136 20.58 -11.95 9.73
C GLY A 136 19.19 -11.79 10.34
N SER A 137 18.36 -12.82 10.33
CA SER A 137 17.10 -12.82 11.07
C SER A 137 17.36 -13.13 12.54
N HIS A 138 16.95 -12.23 13.43
CA HIS A 138 17.08 -12.41 14.88
C HIS A 138 15.78 -12.89 15.53
N GLY A 139 14.84 -13.35 14.72
CA GLY A 139 13.58 -13.85 15.23
C GLY A 139 13.72 -15.24 15.86
N THR A 140 12.76 -15.61 16.68
CA THR A 140 12.64 -16.98 17.20
C THR A 140 12.28 -17.93 16.05
N GLY A 141 12.50 -19.23 16.25
CA GLY A 141 12.10 -20.22 15.25
C GLY A 141 10.62 -20.16 14.89
N SER A 142 9.74 -19.86 15.87
CA SER A 142 8.31 -19.73 15.62
C SER A 142 7.98 -18.49 14.81
N ASP A 143 8.69 -17.37 15.01
CA ASP A 143 8.50 -16.16 14.20
C ASP A 143 8.90 -16.39 12.75
N LEU A 144 10.02 -17.08 12.52
CA LEU A 144 10.46 -17.43 11.16
C LEU A 144 9.47 -18.35 10.47
N GLU A 145 8.90 -19.30 11.21
CA GLU A 145 7.89 -20.21 10.68
C GLU A 145 6.60 -19.49 10.30
N ILE A 146 6.16 -18.55 11.13
CA ILE A 146 5.00 -17.71 10.83
C ILE A 146 5.25 -16.87 9.58
N GLN A 147 6.43 -16.26 9.47
CA GLN A 147 6.81 -15.47 8.30
C GLN A 147 6.83 -16.32 7.05
N ALA A 148 7.40 -17.52 7.11
CA ALA A 148 7.47 -18.43 5.97
C ALA A 148 6.09 -18.85 5.50
N ARG A 149 5.19 -19.20 6.43
CA ARG A 149 3.80 -19.56 6.11
C ARG A 149 3.05 -18.40 5.46
N GLU A 150 3.23 -17.19 5.99
CA GLU A 150 2.58 -16.01 5.44
C GLU A 150 3.07 -15.72 4.03
N ILE A 151 4.37 -15.85 3.77
CA ILE A 151 4.94 -15.66 2.44
C ILE A 151 4.37 -16.69 1.45
N LEU A 152 4.24 -17.95 1.85
CA LEU A 152 3.67 -18.98 1.00
C LEU A 152 2.20 -18.70 0.68
N ARG A 153 1.44 -18.27 1.67
CA ARG A 153 0.03 -17.89 1.50
C ARG A 153 -0.10 -16.74 0.50
N ILE A 154 0.73 -15.73 0.64
CA ILE A 154 0.72 -14.54 -0.22
C ILE A 154 1.17 -14.90 -1.62
N ARG A 155 2.19 -15.74 -1.76
CA ARG A 155 2.63 -16.22 -3.09
C ARG A 155 1.47 -16.88 -3.82
N GLY A 156 0.71 -17.74 -3.14
CA GLY A 156 -0.46 -18.36 -3.73
C GLY A 156 -1.51 -17.35 -4.20
N GLN A 157 -1.79 -16.34 -3.38
CA GLN A 157 -2.73 -15.27 -3.73
C GLN A 157 -2.24 -14.45 -4.93
N LEU A 158 -0.94 -14.14 -4.98
CA LEU A 158 -0.37 -13.38 -6.08
C LEU A 158 -0.32 -14.18 -7.36
N GLU A 159 -0.02 -15.47 -7.31
CA GLU A 159 -0.07 -16.36 -8.46
C GLU A 159 -1.48 -16.40 -9.05
N ASP A 160 -2.50 -16.52 -8.20
CA ASP A 160 -3.89 -16.47 -8.63
C ASP A 160 -4.24 -15.14 -9.28
N LEU A 161 -3.77 -14.03 -8.71
CA LEU A 161 -3.97 -12.69 -9.26
C LEU A 161 -3.32 -12.56 -10.64
N LEU A 162 -2.08 -13.03 -10.79
CA LEU A 162 -1.35 -12.98 -12.07
C LEU A 162 -2.03 -13.85 -13.13
N VAL A 163 -2.46 -15.05 -12.78
CA VAL A 163 -3.19 -15.93 -13.69
C VAL A 163 -4.48 -15.24 -14.16
N LYS A 164 -5.22 -14.64 -13.22
CA LYS A 164 -6.47 -13.95 -13.54
C LYS A 164 -6.27 -12.80 -14.54
N HIS A 165 -5.18 -12.06 -14.39
CA HIS A 165 -4.89 -10.90 -15.24
C HIS A 165 -4.16 -11.27 -16.54
N SER A 166 -3.51 -12.41 -16.61
CA SER A 166 -2.85 -12.86 -17.84
C SER A 166 -3.80 -13.53 -18.83
N LYS A 167 -4.98 -13.93 -18.38
CA LYS A 167 -6.03 -14.50 -19.23
C LYS A 167 -6.91 -13.37 -19.79
N ARG A 168 -6.36 -12.62 -20.68
CA ARG A 168 -7.15 -11.63 -21.40
C ARG A 168 -7.89 -12.24 -22.57
#